data_af77291b132f4ed704371bdebdbcd80a
#
_entry.id   af77291b132f4ed704371bdebdbcd80a
#
_cell.length_a   1.000
_cell.length_b   1.000
_cell.length_c   1.000
_cell.angle_alpha   90.00
_cell.angle_beta   90.00
_cell.angle_gamma   90.00
#
_symmetry.space_group_name_H-M   'P 1'
#
loop_
_entity.id
_entity.type
_entity.pdbx_description
1 polymer ?
#
loop_
_entity_poly.entity_id
_entity_poly.type
_entity_poly.pdbx_seq_one_letter_code
_entity_poly.pdbx_strand_id
1 'polypeptide(L)'
;MGRRCPSTVLSDVIERFVHSGFNRMENRKRCAWTGTDPVMIEYHDREWGTPVHDDRKHFEFLVLEAAQAGLSWSIVLKKREGYRHAFSDFDPEKVARYTEKRIEKLTRDPGIIRNRLKIEAAVRNAREFLAVQEEFGTFDAYCWRFVDGRPKINRWKLMRQIPATSPESDTFSKDLKRRGFRFVGSTVIYAHMQAIGMVNDHLVDCFRYREIRRLRPHQS
;
A
#
# COMPACT_ATOMS: atom_id res chain seq x y z
N MET A 1 44.32 -29.60 -32.66
CA MET A 1 44.27 -28.34 -31.89
C MET A 1 42.89 -27.71 -32.04
N GLY A 2 41.94 -28.01 -31.17
CA GLY A 2 40.59 -27.51 -31.20
C GLY A 2 40.47 -26.26 -30.35
N ARG A 3 40.14 -25.12 -30.92
CA ARG A 3 39.85 -23.86 -30.21
C ARG A 3 38.42 -23.92 -29.67
N ARG A 4 38.25 -23.83 -28.35
CA ARG A 4 36.94 -23.71 -27.70
C ARG A 4 36.38 -22.30 -27.94
N CYS A 5 35.10 -22.24 -28.29
CA CYS A 5 34.37 -21.01 -28.56
C CYS A 5 34.14 -20.21 -27.26
N PRO A 6 34.19 -18.86 -27.26
CA PRO A 6 34.07 -18.02 -26.05
C PRO A 6 32.65 -17.82 -25.49
N SER A 7 31.63 -18.46 -26.06
CA SER A 7 30.21 -18.24 -25.71
C SER A 7 29.75 -18.87 -24.37
N THR A 8 30.50 -19.85 -23.86
CA THR A 8 30.13 -20.57 -22.61
C THR A 8 30.48 -19.85 -21.33
N VAL A 9 31.43 -18.92 -21.37
CA VAL A 9 31.88 -18.21 -20.15
C VAL A 9 30.93 -17.07 -19.72
N LEU A 10 30.22 -16.48 -20.70
CA LEU A 10 29.30 -15.37 -20.42
C LEU A 10 27.98 -15.86 -19.79
N SER A 11 27.48 -17.05 -20.18
CA SER A 11 26.29 -17.64 -19.56
C SER A 11 26.51 -18.06 -18.11
N ASP A 12 27.66 -18.66 -17.80
CA ASP A 12 27.99 -19.06 -16.42
C ASP A 12 28.17 -17.88 -15.46
N VAL A 13 28.63 -16.73 -15.96
CA VAL A 13 28.78 -15.51 -15.15
C VAL A 13 27.40 -14.90 -14.89
N ILE A 14 26.52 -14.85 -15.89
CA ILE A 14 25.15 -14.31 -15.75
C ILE A 14 24.34 -15.22 -14.82
N GLU A 15 24.40 -16.53 -14.95
CA GLU A 15 23.70 -17.47 -14.05
C GLU A 15 24.20 -17.35 -12.62
N ARG A 16 25.51 -17.19 -12.37
CA ARG A 16 26.05 -16.97 -11.03
C ARG A 16 25.62 -15.65 -10.41
N PHE A 17 25.50 -14.56 -11.19
CA PHE A 17 25.01 -13.27 -10.72
C PHE A 17 23.51 -13.31 -10.43
N VAL A 18 22.71 -13.97 -11.25
CA VAL A 18 21.27 -14.14 -11.02
C VAL A 18 21.03 -15.03 -9.79
N HIS A 19 21.71 -16.17 -9.67
CA HIS A 19 21.57 -17.08 -8.51
C HIS A 19 22.11 -16.46 -7.21
N SER A 20 23.20 -15.69 -7.23
CA SER A 20 23.74 -15.06 -6.02
C SER A 20 22.85 -13.88 -5.55
N GLY A 21 22.21 -13.17 -6.46
CA GLY A 21 21.23 -12.11 -6.15
C GLY A 21 19.93 -12.68 -5.58
N PHE A 22 19.43 -13.77 -6.14
CA PHE A 22 18.22 -14.45 -5.68
C PHE A 22 18.41 -15.06 -4.28
N ASN A 23 19.52 -15.79 -4.04
CA ASN A 23 19.83 -16.39 -2.75
C ASN A 23 20.07 -15.36 -1.63
N ARG A 24 20.50 -14.14 -1.97
CA ARG A 24 20.68 -13.05 -0.99
C ARG A 24 19.38 -12.44 -0.52
N MET A 25 18.31 -12.52 -1.33
CA MET A 25 16.99 -12.01 -0.97
C MET A 25 16.19 -13.01 -0.10
N GLU A 26 16.38 -14.31 -0.25
CA GLU A 26 15.68 -15.34 0.51
C GLU A 26 16.01 -15.35 2.01
N ASN A 27 17.21 -14.95 2.40
CA ASN A 27 17.71 -15.07 3.78
C ASN A 27 17.60 -13.78 4.60
N ARG A 28 16.79 -12.78 4.15
CA ARG A 28 16.60 -11.51 4.88
C ARG A 28 15.54 -11.67 5.97
N LYS A 29 15.83 -11.17 7.17
CA LYS A 29 14.85 -11.14 8.26
C LYS A 29 13.73 -10.15 7.95
N ARG A 30 12.49 -10.64 7.87
CA ARG A 30 11.26 -9.89 7.60
C ARG A 30 10.41 -9.75 8.86
N CYS A 31 9.42 -8.87 8.81
CA CYS A 31 8.36 -8.84 9.81
C CYS A 31 7.55 -10.14 9.73
N ALA A 32 7.22 -10.73 10.88
CA ALA A 32 6.60 -12.06 10.94
C ALA A 32 5.22 -12.16 10.27
N TRP A 33 4.51 -11.03 10.10
CA TRP A 33 3.19 -11.00 9.46
C TRP A 33 3.21 -11.38 7.96
N THR A 34 4.35 -11.34 7.30
CA THR A 34 4.48 -11.75 5.89
C THR A 34 4.20 -13.24 5.69
N GLY A 35 4.49 -14.06 6.72
CA GLY A 35 4.42 -15.50 6.60
C GLY A 35 5.26 -16.03 5.44
N THR A 36 4.71 -17.02 4.73
CA THR A 36 5.33 -17.66 3.55
C THR A 36 4.59 -17.35 2.24
N ASP A 37 3.54 -16.52 2.26
CA ASP A 37 2.77 -16.17 1.06
C ASP A 37 3.62 -15.23 0.17
N PRO A 38 3.96 -15.63 -1.07
CA PRO A 38 4.80 -14.81 -1.95
C PRO A 38 4.26 -13.40 -2.19
N VAL A 39 2.93 -13.25 -2.27
CA VAL A 39 2.29 -11.95 -2.49
C VAL A 39 2.50 -11.03 -1.28
N MET A 40 2.42 -11.57 -0.07
CA MET A 40 2.66 -10.83 1.17
C MET A 40 4.14 -10.47 1.31
N ILE A 41 5.05 -11.38 0.94
CA ILE A 41 6.49 -11.14 0.95
C ILE A 41 6.85 -10.02 -0.04
N GLU A 42 6.35 -10.08 -1.27
CA GLU A 42 6.61 -9.05 -2.28
C GLU A 42 6.09 -7.68 -1.85
N TYR A 43 4.86 -7.62 -1.33
CA TYR A 43 4.28 -6.39 -0.81
C TYR A 43 5.13 -5.78 0.33
N HIS A 44 5.53 -6.62 1.31
CA HIS A 44 6.41 -6.19 2.40
C HIS A 44 7.77 -5.69 1.92
N ASP A 45 8.39 -6.41 0.99
CA ASP A 45 9.77 -6.14 0.56
C ASP A 45 9.87 -4.92 -0.35
N ARG A 46 8.78 -4.56 -1.06
CA ARG A 46 8.82 -3.51 -2.07
C ARG A 46 7.96 -2.29 -1.79
N GLU A 47 6.82 -2.47 -1.10
CA GLU A 47 5.84 -1.40 -0.98
C GLU A 47 5.63 -0.94 0.46
N TRP A 48 5.27 -1.84 1.36
CA TRP A 48 4.86 -1.50 2.71
C TRP A 48 5.90 -0.66 3.46
N GLY A 49 5.48 0.47 4.02
CA GLY A 49 6.34 1.41 4.73
C GLY A 49 7.20 2.31 3.84
N THR A 50 7.12 2.18 2.51
CA THR A 50 7.80 3.09 1.59
C THR A 50 6.99 4.37 1.43
N PRO A 51 7.58 5.58 1.62
CA PRO A 51 6.88 6.83 1.43
C PRO A 51 6.28 6.95 0.03
N VAL A 52 4.99 7.22 -0.04
CA VAL A 52 4.22 7.42 -1.26
C VAL A 52 3.84 8.88 -1.37
N HIS A 53 4.09 9.47 -2.56
CA HIS A 53 3.78 10.86 -2.91
C HIS A 53 3.03 10.95 -4.25
N ASP A 54 2.21 9.94 -4.54
CA ASP A 54 1.38 9.86 -5.74
C ASP A 54 -0.09 9.72 -5.36
N ASP A 55 -0.93 10.65 -5.78
CA ASP A 55 -2.35 10.72 -5.41
C ASP A 55 -3.13 9.50 -5.87
N ARG A 56 -2.82 8.93 -7.03
CA ARG A 56 -3.47 7.71 -7.51
C ARG A 56 -3.15 6.52 -6.60
N LYS A 57 -1.92 6.47 -6.12
CA LYS A 57 -1.49 5.44 -5.16
C LYS A 57 -2.15 5.62 -3.80
N HIS A 58 -2.32 6.85 -3.33
CA HIS A 58 -3.11 7.14 -2.14
C HIS A 58 -4.54 6.65 -2.28
N PHE A 59 -5.19 6.92 -3.42
CA PHE A 59 -6.56 6.47 -3.66
C PHE A 59 -6.64 4.93 -3.79
N GLU A 60 -5.66 4.29 -4.46
CA GLU A 60 -5.54 2.82 -4.48
C GLU A 60 -5.57 2.23 -3.07
N PHE A 61 -4.70 2.70 -2.18
CA PHE A 61 -4.63 2.18 -0.81
C PHE A 61 -5.89 2.48 -0.01
N LEU A 62 -6.52 3.65 -0.16
CA LEU A 62 -7.80 3.93 0.50
C LEU A 62 -8.89 2.93 0.11
N VAL A 63 -8.97 2.57 -1.18
CA VAL A 63 -9.93 1.57 -1.67
C VAL A 63 -9.62 0.18 -1.13
N LEU A 64 -8.35 -0.23 -1.16
CA LEU A 64 -7.92 -1.56 -0.74
C LEU A 64 -8.03 -1.76 0.78
N GLU A 65 -7.66 -0.76 1.59
CA GLU A 65 -7.78 -0.80 3.05
C GLU A 65 -9.25 -0.81 3.50
N ALA A 66 -10.12 -0.03 2.84
CA ALA A 66 -11.55 -0.13 3.07
C ALA A 66 -12.11 -1.52 2.69
N ALA A 67 -11.58 -2.11 1.61
CA ALA A 67 -11.97 -3.46 1.20
C ALA A 67 -11.52 -4.52 2.20
N GLN A 68 -10.41 -4.33 2.89
CA GLN A 68 -9.89 -5.26 3.90
C GLN A 68 -10.77 -5.37 5.13
N ALA A 69 -11.52 -4.36 5.51
CA ALA A 69 -12.29 -4.37 6.76
C ALA A 69 -13.04 -5.71 6.98
N GLY A 70 -12.63 -6.45 8.03
CA GLY A 70 -13.15 -7.80 8.36
C GLY A 70 -12.56 -8.97 7.55
N LEU A 71 -11.50 -8.74 6.77
CA LEU A 71 -10.83 -9.74 5.93
C LEU A 71 -9.30 -9.72 6.17
N SER A 72 -8.60 -10.74 5.66
CA SER A 72 -7.13 -10.73 5.66
C SER A 72 -6.57 -9.89 4.50
N TRP A 73 -5.43 -9.23 4.74
CA TRP A 73 -4.74 -8.45 3.72
C TRP A 73 -4.32 -9.29 2.50
N SER A 74 -3.92 -10.54 2.72
CA SER A 74 -3.59 -11.48 1.64
C SER A 74 -4.75 -11.67 0.65
N ILE A 75 -6.01 -11.74 1.13
CA ILE A 75 -7.18 -11.83 0.24
C ILE A 75 -7.31 -10.59 -0.63
N VAL A 76 -7.08 -9.40 -0.07
CA VAL A 76 -7.17 -8.13 -0.80
C VAL A 76 -6.05 -8.02 -1.84
N LEU A 77 -4.82 -8.33 -1.45
CA LEU A 77 -3.68 -8.31 -2.38
C LEU A 77 -3.86 -9.26 -3.56
N LYS A 78 -4.37 -10.47 -3.33
CA LYS A 78 -4.68 -11.43 -4.41
C LYS A 78 -5.76 -10.95 -5.37
N LYS A 79 -6.59 -10.00 -4.94
CA LYS A 79 -7.63 -9.38 -5.77
C LYS A 79 -7.25 -7.99 -6.30
N ARG A 80 -6.03 -7.51 -6.02
CA ARG A 80 -5.58 -6.17 -6.35
C ARG A 80 -5.73 -5.82 -7.83
N GLU A 81 -5.36 -6.74 -8.74
CA GLU A 81 -5.53 -6.54 -10.17
C GLU A 81 -7.02 -6.49 -10.58
N GLY A 82 -7.85 -7.31 -9.96
CA GLY A 82 -9.30 -7.21 -10.12
C GLY A 82 -9.84 -5.84 -9.70
N TYR A 83 -9.37 -5.31 -8.57
CA TYR A 83 -9.70 -3.96 -8.13
C TYR A 83 -9.19 -2.90 -9.11
N ARG A 84 -7.98 -3.03 -9.64
CA ARG A 84 -7.42 -2.13 -10.65
C ARG A 84 -8.35 -2.02 -11.86
N HIS A 85 -8.77 -3.15 -12.42
CA HIS A 85 -9.71 -3.16 -13.55
C HIS A 85 -11.10 -2.65 -13.17
N ALA A 86 -11.63 -3.05 -12.02
CA ALA A 86 -12.97 -2.67 -11.55
C ALA A 86 -13.09 -1.17 -11.29
N PHE A 87 -12.04 -0.55 -10.76
CA PHE A 87 -11.99 0.85 -10.34
C PHE A 87 -11.14 1.74 -11.26
N SER A 88 -11.09 1.43 -12.58
CA SER A 88 -10.51 2.28 -13.63
C SER A 88 -9.06 2.69 -13.32
N ASP A 89 -8.19 1.74 -12.98
CA ASP A 89 -6.79 1.98 -12.57
C ASP A 89 -6.66 2.92 -11.36
N PHE A 90 -7.65 2.89 -10.46
CA PHE A 90 -7.75 3.76 -9.30
C PHE A 90 -7.71 5.26 -9.64
N ASP A 91 -8.30 5.61 -10.77
CA ASP A 91 -8.52 6.99 -11.21
C ASP A 91 -9.71 7.59 -10.44
N PRO A 92 -9.50 8.53 -9.49
CA PRO A 92 -10.59 9.04 -8.66
C PRO A 92 -11.64 9.82 -9.46
N GLU A 93 -11.24 10.49 -10.55
CA GLU A 93 -12.21 11.21 -11.40
C GLU A 93 -13.19 10.27 -12.10
N LYS A 94 -12.68 9.12 -12.59
CA LYS A 94 -13.54 8.11 -13.24
C LYS A 94 -14.42 7.41 -12.21
N VAL A 95 -13.85 7.04 -11.06
CA VAL A 95 -14.59 6.33 -9.99
C VAL A 95 -15.69 7.21 -9.41
N ALA A 96 -15.44 8.52 -9.19
CA ALA A 96 -16.43 9.47 -8.68
C ALA A 96 -17.71 9.56 -9.54
N ARG A 97 -17.59 9.23 -10.84
CA ARG A 97 -18.69 9.26 -11.83
C ARG A 97 -19.43 7.93 -11.95
N TYR A 98 -19.10 6.91 -11.17
CA TYR A 98 -19.77 5.63 -11.26
C TYR A 98 -21.26 5.78 -10.92
N THR A 99 -22.08 5.25 -11.82
CA THR A 99 -23.54 5.22 -11.68
C THR A 99 -24.00 4.00 -10.90
N GLU A 100 -25.24 4.01 -10.45
CA GLU A 100 -25.88 2.86 -9.79
C GLU A 100 -25.76 1.56 -10.63
N LYS A 101 -25.93 1.67 -11.95
CA LYS A 101 -25.76 0.54 -12.89
C LYS A 101 -24.33 -0.03 -12.84
N ARG A 102 -23.32 0.84 -12.70
CA ARG A 102 -21.92 0.41 -12.59
C ARG A 102 -21.68 -0.27 -11.22
N ILE A 103 -22.20 0.30 -10.14
CA ILE A 103 -22.11 -0.27 -8.79
C ILE A 103 -22.75 -1.65 -8.78
N GLU A 104 -23.95 -1.82 -9.32
CA GLU A 104 -24.65 -3.11 -9.42
C GLU A 104 -23.81 -4.13 -10.20
N LYS A 105 -23.17 -3.75 -11.29
CA LYS A 105 -22.26 -4.63 -12.03
C LYS A 105 -21.09 -5.09 -11.15
N LEU A 106 -20.50 -4.20 -10.36
CA LEU A 106 -19.36 -4.49 -9.47
C LEU A 106 -19.74 -5.43 -8.33
N THR A 107 -20.99 -5.43 -7.84
CA THR A 107 -21.43 -6.40 -6.81
C THR A 107 -21.42 -7.84 -7.30
N ARG A 108 -21.33 -8.07 -8.60
CA ARG A 108 -21.29 -9.40 -9.24
C ARG A 108 -19.89 -9.76 -9.75
N ASP A 109 -18.93 -8.84 -9.66
CA ASP A 109 -17.57 -9.05 -10.17
C ASP A 109 -16.77 -9.98 -9.24
N PRO A 110 -16.36 -11.19 -9.68
CA PRO A 110 -15.58 -12.11 -8.86
C PRO A 110 -14.13 -11.63 -8.63
N GLY A 111 -13.65 -10.65 -9.42
CA GLY A 111 -12.32 -10.06 -9.28
C GLY A 111 -12.15 -9.22 -8.02
N ILE A 112 -13.24 -8.79 -7.39
CA ILE A 112 -13.23 -7.96 -6.19
C ILE A 112 -14.02 -8.60 -5.04
N ILE A 113 -13.99 -7.96 -3.87
CA ILE A 113 -14.84 -8.32 -2.74
C ILE A 113 -16.23 -7.76 -3.01
N ARG A 114 -17.20 -8.68 -3.22
CA ARG A 114 -18.59 -8.38 -3.60
C ARG A 114 -19.40 -7.87 -2.41
N ASN A 115 -19.03 -6.69 -1.90
CA ASN A 115 -19.72 -6.01 -0.82
C ASN A 115 -20.18 -4.62 -1.30
N ARG A 116 -21.50 -4.48 -1.46
CA ARG A 116 -22.11 -3.25 -1.96
C ARG A 116 -21.70 -2.01 -1.19
N LEU A 117 -21.72 -2.07 0.16
CA LEU A 117 -21.38 -0.92 0.99
C LEU A 117 -19.94 -0.45 0.79
N LYS A 118 -18.99 -1.39 0.58
CA LYS A 118 -17.59 -1.06 0.29
C LYS A 118 -17.42 -0.45 -1.10
N ILE A 119 -18.18 -0.92 -2.08
CA ILE A 119 -18.16 -0.39 -3.46
C ILE A 119 -18.75 1.03 -3.47
N GLU A 120 -19.88 1.25 -2.84
CA GLU A 120 -20.50 2.59 -2.70
C GLU A 120 -19.57 3.54 -1.93
N ALA A 121 -18.92 3.04 -0.88
CA ALA A 121 -17.96 3.84 -0.13
C ALA A 121 -16.76 4.26 -1.00
N ALA A 122 -16.24 3.39 -1.85
CA ALA A 122 -15.14 3.74 -2.76
C ALA A 122 -15.55 4.85 -3.74
N VAL A 123 -16.78 4.80 -4.27
CA VAL A 123 -17.33 5.86 -5.16
C VAL A 123 -17.51 7.19 -4.41
N ARG A 124 -18.04 7.13 -3.18
CA ARG A 124 -18.15 8.31 -2.34
C ARG A 124 -16.78 8.87 -1.98
N ASN A 125 -15.86 8.02 -1.53
CA ASN A 125 -14.51 8.44 -1.18
C ASN A 125 -13.78 9.08 -2.36
N ALA A 126 -14.04 8.64 -3.60
CA ALA A 126 -13.48 9.28 -4.79
C ALA A 126 -13.95 10.75 -4.94
N ARG A 127 -15.20 11.05 -4.64
CA ARG A 127 -15.72 12.42 -4.67
C ARG A 127 -15.10 13.30 -3.60
N GLU A 128 -15.03 12.77 -2.38
CA GLU A 128 -14.41 13.49 -1.27
C GLU A 128 -12.89 13.65 -1.47
N PHE A 129 -12.24 12.69 -2.15
CA PHE A 129 -10.84 12.75 -2.54
C PHE A 129 -10.58 13.93 -3.49
N LEU A 130 -11.41 14.10 -4.51
CA LEU A 130 -11.34 15.23 -5.44
C LEU A 130 -11.57 16.56 -4.73
N ALA A 131 -12.54 16.64 -3.81
CA ALA A 131 -12.75 17.84 -2.99
C ALA A 131 -11.54 18.20 -2.13
N VAL A 132 -10.83 17.18 -1.59
CA VAL A 132 -9.58 17.41 -0.87
C VAL A 132 -8.47 17.92 -1.81
N GLN A 133 -8.36 17.38 -3.02
CA GLN A 133 -7.40 17.89 -4.01
C GLN A 133 -7.69 19.34 -4.39
N GLU A 134 -8.96 19.72 -4.54
CA GLU A 134 -9.35 21.10 -4.82
C GLU A 134 -8.95 22.05 -3.67
N GLU A 135 -9.09 21.63 -2.42
CA GLU A 135 -8.76 22.45 -1.24
C GLU A 135 -7.25 22.55 -0.96
N PHE A 136 -6.49 21.45 -1.16
CA PHE A 136 -5.08 21.34 -0.76
C PHE A 136 -4.10 21.23 -1.91
N GLY A 137 -4.55 21.25 -3.16
CA GLY A 137 -3.75 21.02 -4.35
C GLY A 137 -3.57 19.54 -4.67
N THR A 138 -3.20 18.72 -3.69
CA THR A 138 -3.09 17.26 -3.82
C THR A 138 -3.59 16.55 -2.57
N PHE A 139 -3.99 15.29 -2.70
CA PHE A 139 -4.29 14.46 -1.54
C PHE A 139 -3.02 14.14 -0.75
N ASP A 140 -1.89 14.03 -1.42
CA ASP A 140 -0.58 13.88 -0.79
C ASP A 140 -0.27 15.01 0.19
N ALA A 141 -0.37 16.27 -0.26
CA ALA A 141 -0.15 17.44 0.59
C ALA A 141 -1.08 17.44 1.82
N TYR A 142 -2.36 17.07 1.62
CA TYR A 142 -3.32 16.93 2.72
C TYR A 142 -2.94 15.80 3.68
N CYS A 143 -2.56 14.63 3.16
CA CYS A 143 -2.28 13.42 3.94
C CYS A 143 -1.05 13.62 4.85
N TRP A 144 0.06 14.07 4.27
CA TRP A 144 1.33 14.20 4.98
C TRP A 144 1.33 15.25 6.11
N ARG A 145 0.35 16.17 6.14
CA ARG A 145 0.20 17.12 7.27
C ARG A 145 0.03 16.43 8.63
N PHE A 146 -0.56 15.25 8.67
CA PHE A 146 -0.82 14.52 9.90
C PHE A 146 0.44 13.92 10.56
N VAL A 147 1.59 14.00 9.87
CA VAL A 147 2.91 13.58 10.36
C VAL A 147 3.99 14.63 10.08
N ASP A 148 3.61 15.93 9.99
CA ASP A 148 4.52 17.06 9.78
C ASP A 148 5.40 16.90 8.52
N GLY A 149 4.86 16.33 7.44
CA GLY A 149 5.51 16.18 6.14
C GLY A 149 6.62 15.13 6.08
N ARG A 150 6.79 14.28 7.09
CA ARG A 150 7.87 13.27 7.12
C ARG A 150 7.47 12.00 7.85
N PRO A 151 8.05 10.85 7.46
CA PRO A 151 7.76 9.58 8.11
C PRO A 151 8.09 9.59 9.59
N LYS A 152 7.17 9.11 10.41
CA LYS A 152 7.40 8.82 11.82
C LYS A 152 8.11 7.47 11.94
N ILE A 153 9.31 7.46 12.50
CA ILE A 153 10.13 6.24 12.63
C ILE A 153 9.91 5.62 14.01
N ASN A 154 9.15 4.56 14.08
CA ASN A 154 8.93 3.79 15.29
C ASN A 154 10.09 2.79 15.52
N ARG A 155 10.17 2.17 16.70
CA ARG A 155 11.29 1.27 17.06
C ARG A 155 10.77 -0.01 17.72
N TRP A 156 9.84 -0.67 17.04
CA TRP A 156 9.22 -1.89 17.53
C TRP A 156 10.20 -3.07 17.46
N LYS A 157 10.29 -3.81 18.55
CA LYS A 157 11.09 -5.04 18.61
C LYS A 157 10.24 -6.29 18.42
N LEU A 158 8.94 -6.20 18.70
CA LEU A 158 8.00 -7.32 18.66
C LEU A 158 6.69 -6.85 18.03
N MET A 159 6.06 -7.73 17.25
CA MET A 159 4.78 -7.44 16.57
C MET A 159 3.67 -6.96 17.53
N ARG A 160 3.59 -7.53 18.73
CA ARG A 160 2.58 -7.15 19.74
C ARG A 160 2.74 -5.71 20.29
N GLN A 161 3.85 -5.04 19.99
CA GLN A 161 4.08 -3.65 20.38
C GLN A 161 3.49 -2.65 19.37
N ILE A 162 3.23 -3.09 18.14
CA ILE A 162 2.64 -2.25 17.11
C ILE A 162 1.18 -1.99 17.51
N PRO A 163 0.78 -0.73 17.71
CA PRO A 163 -0.58 -0.42 18.12
C PRO A 163 -1.56 -0.59 16.94
N ALA A 164 -2.84 -0.73 17.26
CA ALA A 164 -3.89 -0.75 16.25
C ALA A 164 -4.26 0.65 15.74
N THR A 165 -3.91 1.70 16.48
CA THR A 165 -4.15 3.12 16.17
C THR A 165 -3.06 3.99 16.78
N SER A 166 -2.99 5.25 16.38
CA SER A 166 -2.13 6.28 16.98
C SER A 166 -2.88 7.60 17.08
N PRO A 167 -2.38 8.59 17.85
CA PRO A 167 -2.99 9.93 17.89
C PRO A 167 -3.10 10.57 16.49
N GLU A 168 -2.12 10.34 15.62
CA GLU A 168 -2.13 10.82 14.26
C GLU A 168 -3.24 10.14 13.44
N SER A 169 -3.37 8.80 13.54
CA SER A 169 -4.44 8.07 12.83
C SER A 169 -5.83 8.42 13.36
N ASP A 170 -5.97 8.71 14.67
CA ASP A 170 -7.22 9.15 15.26
C ASP A 170 -7.63 10.52 14.70
N THR A 171 -6.69 11.46 14.62
CA THR A 171 -6.92 12.81 14.09
C THR A 171 -7.22 12.75 12.59
N PHE A 172 -6.46 11.99 11.83
CA PHE A 172 -6.64 11.83 10.40
C PHE A 172 -7.99 11.15 10.09
N SER A 173 -8.32 10.07 10.78
CA SER A 173 -9.63 9.39 10.69
C SER A 173 -10.79 10.34 11.00
N LYS A 174 -10.67 11.16 12.05
CA LYS A 174 -11.70 12.13 12.44
C LYS A 174 -11.92 13.18 11.37
N ASP A 175 -10.85 13.71 10.77
CA ASP A 175 -10.96 14.71 9.69
C ASP A 175 -11.56 14.10 8.41
N LEU A 176 -11.11 12.91 7.99
CA LEU A 176 -11.69 12.20 6.85
C LEU A 176 -13.20 11.94 7.02
N LYS A 177 -13.62 11.48 8.21
CA LYS A 177 -15.05 11.28 8.53
C LYS A 177 -15.85 12.57 8.43
N ARG A 178 -15.31 13.67 8.95
CA ARG A 178 -15.93 15.00 8.89
C ARG A 178 -16.11 15.45 7.43
N ARG A 179 -15.16 15.11 6.54
CA ARG A 179 -15.21 15.38 5.10
C ARG A 179 -16.15 14.46 4.34
N GLY A 180 -16.68 13.42 4.97
CA GLY A 180 -17.67 12.53 4.37
C GLY A 180 -17.13 11.19 3.91
N PHE A 181 -15.82 10.90 4.06
CA PHE A 181 -15.25 9.60 3.75
C PHE A 181 -15.89 8.48 4.57
N ARG A 182 -15.91 7.28 3.98
CA ARG A 182 -16.46 6.05 4.58
C ARG A 182 -15.39 4.97 4.69
N PHE A 183 -15.56 4.05 5.64
CA PHE A 183 -14.58 2.99 5.96
C PHE A 183 -13.19 3.52 6.30
N VAL A 184 -13.13 4.66 6.95
CA VAL A 184 -11.90 5.36 7.36
C VAL A 184 -11.79 5.40 8.90
N GLY A 185 -12.12 4.31 9.58
CA GLY A 185 -11.89 4.17 11.02
C GLY A 185 -10.39 4.29 11.36
N SER A 186 -10.06 4.67 12.60
CA SER A 186 -8.66 4.92 12.99
C SER A 186 -7.75 3.72 12.71
N THR A 187 -8.21 2.49 12.95
CA THR A 187 -7.46 1.26 12.62
C THR A 187 -7.18 1.13 11.13
N VAL A 188 -8.18 1.43 10.27
CA VAL A 188 -8.02 1.40 8.81
C VAL A 188 -7.04 2.49 8.36
N ILE A 189 -7.15 3.67 8.96
CA ILE A 189 -6.25 4.79 8.65
C ILE A 189 -4.84 4.53 9.16
N TYR A 190 -4.67 3.87 10.31
CA TYR A 190 -3.33 3.48 10.74
C TYR A 190 -2.68 2.46 9.79
N ALA A 191 -3.45 1.47 9.31
CA ALA A 191 -3.00 0.54 8.27
C ALA A 191 -2.64 1.28 6.96
N HIS A 192 -3.46 2.26 6.55
CA HIS A 192 -3.15 3.13 5.42
C HIS A 192 -1.82 3.90 5.64
N MET A 193 -1.61 4.51 6.83
CA MET A 193 -0.37 5.20 7.17
C MET A 193 0.85 4.28 7.10
N GLN A 194 0.70 3.03 7.54
CA GLN A 194 1.75 2.01 7.41
C GLN A 194 2.02 1.67 5.94
N ALA A 195 0.96 1.45 5.15
CA ALA A 195 1.07 1.06 3.75
C ALA A 195 1.79 2.11 2.90
N ILE A 196 1.47 3.40 3.10
CA ILE A 196 2.03 4.52 2.35
C ILE A 196 3.28 5.15 2.99
N GLY A 197 3.83 4.54 4.04
CA GLY A 197 5.08 4.95 4.66
C GLY A 197 5.04 6.22 5.49
N MET A 198 3.85 6.72 5.89
CA MET A 198 3.74 7.80 6.89
C MET A 198 4.31 7.37 8.25
N VAL A 199 4.29 6.08 8.54
CA VAL A 199 4.95 5.48 9.70
C VAL A 199 5.85 4.34 9.25
N ASN A 200 7.05 4.24 9.80
CA ASN A 200 7.90 3.07 9.61
C ASN A 200 7.68 2.12 10.79
N ASP A 201 6.86 1.11 10.57
CA ASP A 201 6.51 0.07 11.54
C ASP A 201 7.17 -1.28 11.26
N HIS A 202 8.14 -1.31 10.36
CA HIS A 202 9.02 -2.48 10.28
C HIS A 202 9.69 -2.72 11.62
N LEU A 203 9.80 -3.98 12.06
CA LEU A 203 10.55 -4.32 13.25
C LEU A 203 12.02 -3.91 13.08
N VAL A 204 12.66 -3.48 14.16
CA VAL A 204 14.04 -2.95 14.12
C VAL A 204 15.09 -3.94 13.58
N ASP A 205 14.78 -5.24 13.62
CA ASP A 205 15.61 -6.32 13.09
C ASP A 205 15.20 -6.75 11.65
N CYS A 206 14.10 -6.21 11.12
CA CYS A 206 13.70 -6.37 9.73
C CYS A 206 14.67 -5.59 8.82
N PHE A 207 15.05 -6.19 7.69
CA PHE A 207 15.95 -5.52 6.75
C PHE A 207 15.39 -4.21 6.20
N ARG A 208 14.06 -4.14 5.96
CA ARG A 208 13.38 -2.95 5.45
C ARG A 208 13.43 -1.78 6.42
N TYR A 209 13.48 -2.03 7.74
CA TYR A 209 13.56 -0.95 8.74
C TYR A 209 14.70 0.03 8.45
N ARG A 210 15.89 -0.52 8.14
CA ARG A 210 17.09 0.30 7.86
C ARG A 210 17.02 0.95 6.48
N GLU A 211 16.45 0.25 5.50
CA GLU A 211 16.28 0.79 4.14
C GLU A 211 15.36 2.00 4.16
N ILE A 212 14.16 1.88 4.74
CA ILE A 212 13.19 2.99 4.86
C ILE A 212 13.78 4.19 5.61
N ARG A 213 14.50 3.97 6.71
CA ARG A 213 15.17 5.05 7.44
C ARG A 213 16.18 5.86 6.62
N ARG A 214 16.72 5.30 5.56
CA ARG A 214 17.70 5.94 4.67
C ARG A 214 17.05 6.70 3.52
N LEU A 215 15.78 6.46 3.26
CA LEU A 215 15.03 7.24 2.27
C LEU A 215 14.95 8.66 2.79
N ARG A 216 15.51 9.61 2.02
CA ARG A 216 15.39 11.03 2.36
C ARG A 216 13.95 11.48 2.09
N PRO A 217 13.37 12.35 2.93
CA PRO A 217 12.14 13.03 2.56
C PRO A 217 12.34 13.71 1.20
N HIS A 218 11.36 13.58 0.31
CA HIS A 218 11.34 14.43 -0.89
C HIS A 218 11.40 15.89 -0.44
N GLN A 219 12.44 16.62 -0.85
CA GLN A 219 12.44 18.07 -0.74
C GLN A 219 11.48 18.56 -1.82
N SER A 220 10.28 18.98 -1.41
CA SER A 220 9.33 19.73 -2.24
C SER A 220 9.77 21.15 -2.39
#